data_e893327a616674b8b9d06beea38bd171
#
_entry.id   e893327a616674b8b9d06beea38bd171
#
_cell.length_a   1.000
_cell.length_b   1.000
_cell.length_c   1.000
_cell.angle_alpha   90.00
_cell.angle_beta   90.00
_cell.angle_gamma   90.00
#
_symmetry.space_group_name_H-M   'P 1'
#
loop_
_entity.id
_entity.type
_entity.pdbx_description
1 polymer ?
#
loop_
_entity_poly.entity_id
_entity_poly.type
_entity_poly.pdbx_seq_one_letter_code
_entity_poly.pdbx_strand_id
1 'polypeptide(L)'
;VLNLKARMHYYCHQGTTEEGVLAIITAELVATQFARIALKAFETYFHARIDKYGKEKIDEGLAWLTLHAKPNTRHAIWMKRMLITVEKKESQTNNRPECVKDLLACLAAIWQTPKIK
;
A
#
# COMPACT_ATOMS: atom_id res chain seq x y z
N VAL A 1 7.92 5.19 10.01
CA VAL A 1 6.57 5.77 9.85
C VAL A 1 6.64 7.27 9.64
N LEU A 2 7.37 8.01 10.46
CA LEU A 2 7.52 9.46 10.31
C LEU A 2 8.16 9.83 8.97
N ASN A 3 9.15 9.06 8.51
CA ASN A 3 9.80 9.27 7.22
C ASN A 3 8.81 9.07 6.07
N LEU A 4 8.01 8.03 6.13
CA LEU A 4 6.98 7.79 5.11
C LEU A 4 5.97 8.94 5.06
N LYS A 5 5.49 9.38 6.21
CA LYS A 5 4.56 10.51 6.30
C LYS A 5 5.16 11.78 5.69
N ALA A 6 6.40 12.11 6.03
CA ALA A 6 7.08 13.28 5.51
C ALA A 6 7.27 13.23 4.00
N ARG A 7 7.64 12.07 3.45
CA ARG A 7 7.83 11.88 2.02
C ARG A 7 6.51 11.91 1.25
N MET A 8 5.47 11.27 1.79
CA MET A 8 4.13 11.34 1.18
C MET A 8 3.61 12.78 1.15
N HIS A 9 3.80 13.52 2.24
CA HIS A 9 3.43 14.94 2.30
C HIS A 9 4.19 15.76 1.26
N TYR A 10 5.50 15.55 1.14
CA TYR A 10 6.33 16.24 0.17
C TYR A 10 5.85 16.01 -1.26
N TYR A 11 5.68 14.75 -1.66
CA TYR A 11 5.29 14.43 -3.04
C TYR A 11 3.87 14.87 -3.38
N CYS A 12 2.95 14.80 -2.42
CA CYS A 12 1.56 15.18 -2.65
C CYS A 12 1.32 16.69 -2.63
N HIS A 13 2.13 17.45 -1.88
CA HIS A 13 1.91 18.91 -1.70
C HIS A 13 2.96 19.80 -2.37
N GLN A 14 4.19 19.34 -2.46
CA GLN A 14 5.29 20.14 -3.01
C GLN A 14 5.87 19.57 -4.31
N GLY A 15 5.62 18.30 -4.59
CA GLY A 15 6.05 17.67 -5.83
C GLY A 15 5.14 18.04 -7.00
N THR A 16 5.49 17.54 -8.18
CA THR A 16 4.63 17.65 -9.35
C THR A 16 3.37 16.80 -9.17
N THR A 17 2.34 17.06 -9.99
CA THR A 17 1.13 16.24 -9.99
C THR A 17 1.46 14.76 -10.24
N GLU A 18 2.38 14.51 -11.16
CA GLU A 18 2.84 13.15 -11.49
C GLU A 18 3.51 12.48 -10.30
N GLU A 19 4.36 13.19 -9.59
CA GLU A 19 5.01 12.68 -8.38
C GLU A 19 4.00 12.35 -7.28
N GLY A 20 3.02 13.20 -7.07
CA GLY A 20 1.94 12.95 -6.11
C GLY A 20 1.12 11.72 -6.44
N VAL A 21 0.74 11.57 -7.71
CA VAL A 21 0.00 10.39 -8.19
C VAL A 21 0.82 9.13 -8.03
N LEU A 22 2.10 9.15 -8.41
CA LEU A 22 2.99 8.00 -8.24
C LEU A 22 3.19 7.63 -6.78
N ALA A 23 3.27 8.62 -5.90
CA ALA A 23 3.39 8.38 -4.47
C ALA A 23 2.18 7.60 -3.93
N ILE A 24 0.98 8.03 -4.28
CA ILE A 24 -0.25 7.37 -3.86
C ILE A 24 -0.34 5.95 -4.43
N ILE A 25 -0.05 5.79 -5.72
CA ILE A 25 -0.08 4.48 -6.39
C ILE A 25 0.92 3.52 -5.74
N THR A 26 2.13 3.98 -5.46
CA THR A 26 3.17 3.16 -4.83
C THR A 26 2.71 2.67 -3.46
N ALA A 27 2.19 3.57 -2.64
CA ALA A 27 1.68 3.22 -1.30
C ALA A 27 0.53 2.20 -1.39
N GLU A 28 -0.38 2.38 -2.32
CA GLU A 28 -1.53 1.48 -2.50
C GLU A 28 -1.12 0.11 -3.00
N LEU A 29 -0.18 0.02 -3.93
CA LEU A 29 0.31 -1.26 -4.43
C LEU A 29 1.00 -2.05 -3.33
N VAL A 30 1.80 -1.39 -2.50
CA VAL A 30 2.44 -2.04 -1.36
C VAL A 30 1.40 -2.49 -0.34
N ALA A 31 0.39 -1.65 -0.06
CA ALA A 31 -0.71 -2.01 0.83
C ALA A 31 -1.48 -3.23 0.32
N THR A 32 -1.71 -3.33 -1.00
CA THR A 32 -2.37 -4.49 -1.60
C THR A 32 -1.56 -5.77 -1.41
N GLN A 33 -0.26 -5.72 -1.64
CA GLN A 33 0.62 -6.87 -1.43
C GLN A 33 0.69 -7.26 0.04
N PHE A 34 0.82 -6.29 0.92
CA PHE A 34 0.77 -6.53 2.36
C PHE A 34 -0.54 -7.20 2.75
N ALA A 35 -1.67 -6.69 2.27
CA ALA A 35 -3.00 -7.22 2.59
C ALA A 35 -3.16 -8.67 2.15
N ARG A 36 -2.66 -9.04 0.98
CA ARG A 36 -2.71 -10.42 0.49
C ARG A 36 -1.95 -11.39 1.39
N ILE A 37 -0.76 -11.01 1.80
CA ILE A 37 0.10 -11.84 2.63
C ILE A 37 -0.46 -11.92 4.06
N ALA A 38 -0.80 -10.76 4.63
CA ALA A 38 -1.32 -10.67 5.99
C ALA A 38 -2.68 -11.35 6.14
N LEU A 39 -3.56 -11.22 5.15
CA LEU A 39 -4.88 -11.84 5.20
C LEU A 39 -4.76 -13.36 5.36
N LYS A 40 -3.90 -13.98 4.57
CA LYS A 40 -3.68 -15.44 4.65
C LYS A 40 -3.20 -15.86 6.03
N ALA A 41 -2.25 -15.15 6.58
CA ALA A 41 -1.69 -15.43 7.90
C ALA A 41 -2.73 -15.24 9.00
N PHE A 42 -3.48 -14.14 8.95
CA PHE A 42 -4.51 -13.86 9.97
C PHE A 42 -5.73 -14.77 9.85
N GLU A 43 -6.14 -15.10 8.65
CA GLU A 43 -7.23 -16.09 8.47
C GLU A 43 -6.89 -17.42 9.12
N THR A 44 -5.69 -17.92 8.89
CA THR A 44 -5.23 -19.18 9.50
C THR A 44 -5.23 -19.08 11.02
N TYR A 45 -4.67 -17.99 11.55
CA TYR A 45 -4.60 -17.79 13.00
C TYR A 45 -5.99 -17.70 13.63
N PHE A 46 -6.88 -16.89 13.08
CA PHE A 46 -8.21 -16.67 13.66
C PHE A 46 -9.21 -17.80 13.36
N HIS A 47 -9.04 -18.51 12.26
CA HIS A 47 -9.86 -19.70 11.97
C HIS A 47 -9.68 -20.77 13.06
N ALA A 48 -8.46 -20.95 13.53
CA ALA A 48 -8.17 -21.85 14.63
C ALA A 48 -8.79 -21.39 15.97
N ARG A 49 -9.22 -20.15 16.05
CA ARG A 49 -9.78 -19.52 17.27
C ARG A 49 -11.22 -19.04 17.08
N ILE A 50 -11.92 -19.61 16.13
CA ILE A 50 -13.30 -19.21 15.81
C ILE A 50 -14.23 -19.36 17.01
N ASP A 51 -14.02 -20.38 17.83
CA ASP A 51 -14.82 -20.61 19.04
C ASP A 51 -14.63 -19.53 20.10
N LYS A 52 -13.45 -18.89 20.10
CA LYS A 52 -13.13 -17.83 21.06
C LYS A 52 -13.70 -16.49 20.65
N TYR A 53 -13.58 -16.13 19.37
CA TYR A 53 -13.91 -14.78 18.89
C TYR A 53 -15.24 -14.69 18.15
N GLY A 54 -15.68 -15.79 17.53
CA GLY A 54 -16.84 -15.81 16.65
C GLY A 54 -16.52 -15.33 15.24
N LYS A 55 -17.19 -15.94 14.27
CA LYS A 55 -16.95 -15.64 12.84
C LYS A 55 -17.20 -14.18 12.51
N GLU A 56 -18.27 -13.59 13.03
CA GLU A 56 -18.66 -12.21 12.71
C GLU A 56 -17.59 -11.20 13.14
N LYS A 57 -17.04 -11.33 14.35
CA LYS A 57 -16.00 -10.43 14.84
C LYS A 57 -14.69 -10.61 14.08
N ILE A 58 -14.37 -11.83 13.69
CA ILE A 58 -13.19 -12.12 12.88
C ILE A 58 -13.33 -11.44 11.50
N ASP A 59 -14.48 -11.60 10.85
CA ASP A 59 -14.73 -10.98 9.55
C ASP A 59 -14.67 -9.45 9.62
N GLU A 60 -15.23 -8.85 10.66
CA GLU A 60 -15.14 -7.41 10.89
C GLU A 60 -13.69 -6.94 11.08
N GLY A 61 -12.93 -7.66 11.89
CA GLY A 61 -11.53 -7.34 12.15
C GLY A 61 -10.64 -7.47 10.93
N LEU A 62 -10.98 -8.37 10.02
CA LEU A 62 -10.21 -8.60 8.80
C LEU A 62 -10.75 -7.84 7.58
N ALA A 63 -11.80 -7.04 7.74
CA ALA A 63 -12.48 -6.38 6.63
C ALA A 63 -11.55 -5.50 5.80
N TRP A 64 -10.66 -4.73 6.43
CA TRP A 64 -9.69 -3.90 5.73
C TRP A 64 -8.77 -4.74 4.85
N LEU A 65 -8.22 -5.82 5.41
CA LEU A 65 -7.33 -6.71 4.67
C LEU A 65 -8.06 -7.41 3.53
N THR A 66 -9.28 -7.86 3.78
CA THR A 66 -10.11 -8.53 2.76
C THR A 66 -10.39 -7.59 1.59
N LEU A 67 -10.74 -6.35 1.88
CA LEU A 67 -11.01 -5.35 0.85
C LEU A 67 -9.76 -5.05 0.01
N HIS A 68 -8.63 -4.79 0.65
CA HIS A 68 -7.40 -4.40 -0.04
C HIS A 68 -6.69 -5.56 -0.74
N ALA A 69 -6.95 -6.80 -0.32
CA ALA A 69 -6.37 -7.97 -0.97
C ALA A 69 -7.01 -8.29 -2.33
N LYS A 70 -8.18 -7.74 -2.64
CA LYS A 70 -8.88 -7.99 -3.91
C LYS A 70 -8.20 -7.26 -5.07
N PRO A 71 -7.81 -7.98 -6.16
CA PRO A 71 -7.08 -7.34 -7.26
C PRO A 71 -7.95 -6.51 -8.19
N ASN A 72 -9.27 -6.72 -8.19
CA ASN A 72 -10.19 -6.13 -9.15
C ASN A 72 -11.19 -5.16 -8.51
N THR A 73 -10.82 -4.54 -7.41
CA THR A 73 -11.65 -3.49 -6.83
C THR A 73 -11.68 -2.26 -7.75
N ARG A 74 -12.74 -1.48 -7.64
CA ARG A 74 -12.88 -0.20 -8.34
C ARG A 74 -11.65 0.69 -8.13
N HIS A 75 -11.13 0.70 -6.92
CA HIS A 75 -9.94 1.45 -6.55
C HIS A 75 -8.69 0.96 -7.29
N ALA A 76 -8.48 -0.35 -7.34
CA ALA A 76 -7.36 -0.94 -8.07
C ALA A 76 -7.41 -0.64 -9.57
N ILE A 77 -8.59 -0.70 -10.17
CA ILE A 77 -8.79 -0.36 -11.59
C ILE A 77 -8.46 1.10 -11.83
N TRP A 78 -8.90 1.98 -10.95
CA TRP A 78 -8.61 3.41 -11.02
C TRP A 78 -7.11 3.70 -10.97
N MET A 79 -6.41 3.07 -10.05
CA MET A 79 -4.96 3.24 -9.92
C MET A 79 -4.21 2.79 -11.17
N LYS A 80 -4.62 1.68 -11.77
CA LYS A 80 -4.03 1.20 -13.03
C LYS A 80 -4.21 2.22 -14.16
N ARG A 81 -5.39 2.80 -14.27
CA ARG A 81 -5.66 3.84 -15.26
C ARG A 81 -4.83 5.10 -15.02
N MET A 82 -4.72 5.53 -13.78
CA MET A 82 -3.89 6.68 -13.42
C MET A 82 -2.42 6.42 -13.74
N LEU A 83 -1.93 5.22 -13.45
CA LEU A 83 -0.56 4.85 -13.75
C LEU A 83 -0.26 4.92 -15.25
N ILE A 84 -1.15 4.40 -16.08
CA ILE A 84 -1.02 4.46 -17.54
C ILE A 84 -0.97 5.91 -18.02
N THR A 85 -1.85 6.75 -17.48
CA THR A 85 -1.90 8.18 -17.83
C THR A 85 -0.60 8.90 -17.46
N VAL A 86 -0.08 8.63 -16.26
CA VAL A 86 1.18 9.21 -15.79
C VAL A 86 2.36 8.73 -16.63
N GLU A 87 2.41 7.45 -16.97
CA GLU A 87 3.46 6.89 -17.82
C GLU A 87 3.52 7.56 -19.19
N LYS A 88 2.37 7.84 -19.78
CA LYS A 88 2.30 8.55 -21.08
C LYS A 88 2.85 9.97 -21.00
N LYS A 89 2.64 10.67 -19.88
CA LYS A 89 3.14 12.02 -19.69
C LYS A 89 4.62 12.05 -19.35
N GLU A 90 5.10 11.08 -18.58
CA GLU A 90 6.45 11.05 -18.04
C GLU A 90 7.51 10.46 -18.96
N SER A 91 7.17 10.09 -20.18
CA SER A 91 8.19 9.81 -21.19
C SER A 91 9.14 11.01 -21.40
N GLN A 92 8.81 12.17 -20.82
CA GLN A 92 9.56 13.42 -20.95
C GLN A 92 10.28 13.87 -19.69
N THR A 93 10.12 13.19 -18.53
CA THR A 93 10.76 13.59 -17.28
C THR A 93 11.51 12.43 -16.63
N ASN A 94 12.70 12.72 -16.07
CA ASN A 94 13.56 11.69 -15.49
C ASN A 94 13.35 11.49 -13.98
N ASN A 95 12.36 12.14 -13.35
CA ASN A 95 12.18 12.13 -11.89
C ASN A 95 11.34 10.96 -11.36
N ARG A 96 10.64 10.26 -12.22
CA ARG A 96 9.77 9.15 -11.86
C ARG A 96 10.46 8.02 -11.08
N PRO A 97 11.63 7.50 -11.53
CA PRO A 97 12.29 6.43 -10.81
C PRO A 97 12.72 6.82 -9.40
N GLU A 98 13.13 8.06 -9.20
CA GLU A 98 13.60 8.54 -7.90
C GLU A 98 12.47 8.63 -6.87
N CYS A 99 11.30 9.14 -7.27
CA CYS A 99 10.12 9.20 -6.41
C CYS A 99 9.71 7.80 -5.92
N VAL A 100 9.61 6.84 -6.84
CA VAL A 100 9.23 5.47 -6.51
C VAL A 100 10.26 4.80 -5.61
N LYS A 101 11.54 4.94 -5.93
CA LYS A 101 12.63 4.39 -5.12
C LYS A 101 12.63 4.94 -3.69
N ASP A 102 12.45 6.24 -3.55
CA ASP A 102 12.44 6.91 -2.24
C ASP A 102 11.30 6.38 -1.37
N LEU A 103 10.10 6.27 -1.93
CA LEU A 103 8.94 5.76 -1.21
C LEU A 103 9.07 4.27 -0.85
N LEU A 104 9.59 3.46 -1.77
CA LEU A 104 9.83 2.05 -1.49
C LEU A 104 10.87 1.87 -0.39
N ALA A 105 11.90 2.70 -0.36
CA ALA A 105 12.89 2.68 0.71
C ALA A 105 12.27 3.03 2.06
N CYS A 106 11.41 4.04 2.11
CA CYS A 106 10.70 4.42 3.34
C CYS A 106 9.77 3.31 3.83
N LEU A 107 9.06 2.65 2.93
CA LEU A 107 8.18 1.53 3.27
C LEU A 107 8.97 0.32 3.76
N ALA A 108 10.08 -0.01 3.11
CA ALA A 108 10.96 -1.10 3.53
C ALA A 108 11.54 -0.85 4.93
N ALA A 109 11.89 0.39 5.25
CA ALA A 109 12.41 0.75 6.57
C ALA A 109 11.40 0.49 7.70
N ILE A 110 10.11 0.60 7.43
CA ILE A 110 9.05 0.30 8.42
C ILE A 110 9.09 -1.19 8.81
N TRP A 111 9.32 -2.07 7.86
CA TRP A 111 9.37 -3.52 8.10
C TRP A 111 10.71 -4.01 8.62
N GLN A 112 11.73 -3.17 8.55
CA GLN A 112 13.05 -3.47 9.07
C GLN A 112 13.29 -2.94 10.49
N THR A 113 12.22 -2.57 11.20
CA THR A 113 12.35 -2.15 12.59
C THR A 113 13.09 -3.21 13.40
N PRO A 114 14.01 -2.79 14.28
CA PRO A 114 14.79 -3.75 15.08
C PRO A 114 13.86 -4.66 15.86
N LYS A 115 14.14 -5.97 15.80
CA LYS A 115 13.41 -6.91 16.62
C LYS A 115 13.68 -6.57 18.08
N ILE A 116 12.62 -6.40 18.84
CA ILE A 116 12.71 -6.26 20.28
C ILE A 116 13.29 -7.58 20.81
N LYS A 117 14.48 -7.48 21.37
CA LYS A 117 15.13 -8.65 21.99
C LYS A 117 14.55 -8.92 23.35
#